data_d2b7092182a6e80bfc2ef39bef885574
#
_entry.id   d2b7092182a6e80bfc2ef39bef885574
#
_cell.length_a   1.000
_cell.length_b   1.000
_cell.length_c   1.000
_cell.angle_alpha   90.00
_cell.angle_beta   90.00
_cell.angle_gamma   90.00
#
_symmetry.space_group_name_H-M   'P 1'
#
loop_
_entity.id
_entity.type
_entity.pdbx_description
1 polymer ?
#
loop_
_entity_poly.entity_id
_entity_poly.type
_entity_poly.pdbx_seq_one_letter_code
_entity_poly.pdbx_strand_id
1 'polypeptide(L)'
;MGQCFLYGNGGSAGWRVAVGLTEPGAPRENMLWVKSDRAGGKYVFAETEPETPPEGLIWFRVSSMGIITRADVYADGAWAAADAYMYLTGSWVRITAALVYLIRGGDQCANVTGGWKGVRYYWSASLPGGVPSVTWAEDGVSVTASGTAAGSLLVTEKPIDVTQYGALLIQCESASDQVMCQLSTDTGDLFKAGQAASVSLTAGTASLDLSALSGQYYVGIQPRAQKKVKIRQILLK
;
A
#
# COMPACT_ATOMS: atom_id res chain seq x y z
N MET A 1 -18.84 24.96 -3.38
CA MET A 1 -17.77 23.98 -3.11
C MET A 1 -16.97 24.48 -1.91
N GLY A 2 -17.17 23.89 -0.73
CA GLY A 2 -16.41 24.22 0.48
C GLY A 2 -15.13 23.40 0.50
N GLN A 3 -13.97 24.04 0.45
CA GLN A 3 -12.69 23.38 0.74
C GLN A 3 -12.44 23.51 2.24
N CYS A 4 -12.40 22.40 2.96
CA CYS A 4 -11.99 22.38 4.36
C CYS A 4 -10.54 21.91 4.47
N PHE A 5 -9.76 22.60 5.31
CA PHE A 5 -8.38 22.25 5.60
C PHE A 5 -8.28 21.66 7.00
N LEU A 6 -7.57 20.55 7.13
CA LEU A 6 -7.19 19.99 8.43
C LEU A 6 -5.91 20.62 8.96
N TYR A 7 -5.97 21.02 10.23
CA TYR A 7 -4.79 21.20 11.06
C TYR A 7 -4.64 19.94 11.91
N GLY A 8 -3.76 19.02 11.51
CA GLY A 8 -3.28 17.96 12.39
C GLY A 8 -2.18 18.53 13.29
N ASN A 9 -2.26 18.33 14.60
CA ASN A 9 -1.16 18.60 15.50
C ASN A 9 -0.01 17.62 15.20
N GLY A 10 1.04 18.12 14.59
CA GLY A 10 2.31 17.42 14.39
C GLY A 10 2.62 17.04 12.95
N GLY A 11 3.32 17.92 12.22
CA GLY A 11 3.95 17.59 10.94
C GLY A 11 3.20 18.08 9.70
N SER A 12 3.83 18.94 9.00
CA SER A 12 3.49 19.86 7.92
C SER A 12 2.97 19.26 6.59
N ALA A 13 1.98 18.40 6.57
CA ALA A 13 1.26 18.09 5.34
C ALA A 13 -0.25 18.08 5.61
N GLY A 14 -0.88 19.24 5.51
CA GLY A 14 -2.33 19.37 5.64
C GLY A 14 -3.04 18.54 4.57
N TRP A 15 -3.82 17.58 4.97
CA TRP A 15 -4.74 16.85 4.10
C TRP A 15 -5.77 17.82 3.52
N ARG A 16 -6.03 17.72 2.23
CA ARG A 16 -7.12 18.45 1.57
C ARG A 16 -8.27 17.49 1.35
N VAL A 17 -9.46 17.86 1.81
CA VAL A 17 -10.67 17.08 1.61
C VAL A 17 -11.58 17.84 0.64
N ALA A 18 -11.94 17.21 -0.46
CA ALA A 18 -12.99 17.65 -1.35
C ALA A 18 -14.24 16.82 -1.11
N VAL A 19 -15.40 17.44 -1.23
CA VAL A 19 -16.70 16.79 -1.10
C VAL A 19 -17.55 17.11 -2.33
N GLY A 20 -18.25 16.13 -2.87
CA GLY A 20 -19.14 16.32 -4.00
C GLY A 20 -19.36 15.02 -4.77
N LEU A 21 -20.40 14.99 -5.62
CA LEU A 21 -20.70 13.81 -6.44
C LEU A 21 -19.79 13.64 -7.64
N THR A 22 -19.10 14.71 -8.05
CA THR A 22 -18.18 14.71 -9.20
C THR A 22 -16.74 14.76 -8.74
N GLU A 23 -15.88 14.11 -9.48
CA GLU A 23 -14.43 14.11 -9.25
C GLU A 23 -13.85 15.54 -9.27
N PRO A 24 -12.98 15.90 -8.32
CA PRO A 24 -12.30 17.20 -8.33
C PRO A 24 -11.45 17.39 -9.59
N GLY A 25 -11.64 18.51 -10.27
CA GLY A 25 -10.96 18.80 -11.55
C GLY A 25 -9.45 19.13 -11.45
N ALA A 26 -8.92 19.34 -10.25
CA ALA A 26 -7.50 19.62 -10.02
C ALA A 26 -6.98 18.85 -8.79
N PRO A 27 -6.85 17.52 -8.89
CA PRO A 27 -6.40 16.72 -7.78
C PRO A 27 -4.90 16.97 -7.49
N ARG A 28 -4.53 16.80 -6.22
CA ARG A 28 -3.15 16.87 -5.75
C ARG A 28 -2.83 15.65 -4.91
N GLU A 29 -1.58 15.29 -4.87
CA GLU A 29 -1.10 14.17 -4.08
C GLU A 29 -1.57 14.27 -2.62
N ASN A 30 -2.04 13.15 -2.07
CA ASN A 30 -2.67 13.05 -0.73
C ASN A 30 -3.97 13.86 -0.53
N MET A 31 -4.65 14.25 -1.60
CA MET A 31 -5.98 14.82 -1.50
C MET A 31 -7.01 13.72 -1.25
N LEU A 32 -7.96 13.98 -0.34
CA LEU A 32 -9.11 13.12 -0.10
C LEU A 32 -10.32 13.65 -0.85
N TRP A 33 -11.09 12.77 -1.44
CA TRP A 33 -12.40 13.08 -2.03
C TRP A 33 -13.46 12.15 -1.44
N VAL A 34 -14.49 12.75 -0.84
CA VAL A 34 -15.66 12.04 -0.34
C VAL A 34 -16.80 12.26 -1.33
N LYS A 35 -17.26 11.19 -1.96
CA LYS A 35 -18.37 11.22 -2.89
C LYS A 35 -19.69 11.20 -2.13
N SER A 36 -20.21 12.38 -1.80
CA SER A 36 -21.45 12.55 -1.06
C SER A 36 -22.07 13.92 -1.37
N ASP A 37 -23.39 13.97 -1.42
CA ASP A 37 -24.21 15.19 -1.45
C ASP A 37 -24.67 15.61 -0.06
N ARG A 38 -24.50 14.75 0.97
CA ARG A 38 -24.91 14.96 2.36
C ARG A 38 -23.79 15.46 3.27
N ALA A 39 -22.54 15.40 2.83
CA ALA A 39 -21.42 15.82 3.63
C ALA A 39 -21.32 17.35 3.73
N GLY A 40 -21.28 17.88 4.97
CA GLY A 40 -21.24 19.32 5.24
C GLY A 40 -19.84 19.94 5.22
N GLY A 41 -18.82 19.24 4.78
CA GLY A 41 -17.44 19.73 4.69
C GLY A 41 -16.67 19.78 6.03
N LYS A 42 -17.29 19.39 7.15
CA LYS A 42 -16.58 19.12 8.42
C LYS A 42 -16.17 17.66 8.46
N TYR A 43 -15.04 17.38 9.04
CA TYR A 43 -14.57 16.00 9.14
C TYR A 43 -13.68 15.80 10.38
N VAL A 44 -13.59 14.54 10.81
CA VAL A 44 -12.77 14.09 11.93
C VAL A 44 -12.06 12.80 11.54
N PHE A 45 -10.81 12.64 12.02
CA PHE A 45 -10.09 11.38 11.99
C PHE A 45 -10.06 10.84 13.41
N ALA A 46 -10.67 9.67 13.62
CA ALA A 46 -10.74 9.05 14.94
C ALA A 46 -10.83 7.53 14.82
N GLU A 47 -10.27 6.83 15.81
CA GLU A 47 -10.40 5.37 15.94
C GLU A 47 -11.81 4.99 16.41
N THR A 48 -12.38 5.83 17.27
CA THR A 48 -13.71 5.63 17.88
C THR A 48 -14.73 6.58 17.28
N GLU A 49 -15.98 6.15 17.32
CA GLU A 49 -17.11 6.93 16.84
C GLU A 49 -17.28 8.24 17.63
N PRO A 50 -17.46 9.40 16.94
CA PRO A 50 -17.78 10.66 17.61
C PRO A 50 -19.10 10.59 18.38
N GLU A 51 -19.11 11.01 19.65
CA GLU A 51 -20.27 10.88 20.54
C GLU A 51 -21.48 11.76 20.12
N THR A 52 -21.20 12.97 19.59
CA THR A 52 -22.24 13.94 19.22
C THR A 52 -21.94 14.54 17.84
N PRO A 53 -22.08 13.76 16.78
CA PRO A 53 -21.76 14.25 15.45
C PRO A 53 -22.80 15.28 14.96
N PRO A 54 -22.36 16.45 14.45
CA PRO A 54 -23.26 17.35 13.75
C PRO A 54 -23.64 16.76 12.38
N GLU A 55 -24.81 17.17 11.88
CA GLU A 55 -25.26 16.78 10.54
C GLU A 55 -24.23 17.13 9.47
N GLY A 56 -23.98 16.23 8.56
CA GLY A 56 -22.98 16.35 7.50
C GLY A 56 -21.52 16.13 7.94
N LEU A 57 -21.25 15.73 9.20
CA LEU A 57 -19.90 15.39 9.64
C LEU A 57 -19.39 14.16 8.88
N ILE A 58 -18.16 14.26 8.38
CA ILE A 58 -17.44 13.12 7.80
C ILE A 58 -16.54 12.52 8.88
N TRP A 59 -16.70 11.24 9.15
CA TRP A 59 -15.81 10.50 10.01
C TRP A 59 -14.91 9.58 9.19
N PHE A 60 -13.62 9.90 9.13
CA PHE A 60 -12.60 8.99 8.65
C PHE A 60 -12.17 8.10 9.81
N ARG A 61 -12.58 6.84 9.76
CA ARG A 61 -12.14 5.83 10.74
C ARG A 61 -10.68 5.55 10.49
N VAL A 62 -9.87 5.72 11.50
CA VAL A 62 -8.45 5.41 11.45
C VAL A 62 -8.15 4.21 12.33
N SER A 63 -7.20 3.38 11.92
CA SER A 63 -6.64 2.34 12.79
C SER A 63 -5.69 2.95 13.81
N SER A 64 -5.29 2.18 14.83
CA SER A 64 -4.24 2.56 15.79
C SER A 64 -2.90 2.94 15.15
N MET A 65 -2.71 2.59 13.88
CA MET A 65 -1.55 2.97 13.06
C MET A 65 -1.79 4.23 12.23
N GLY A 66 -2.91 4.93 12.41
CA GLY A 66 -3.25 6.13 11.66
C GLY A 66 -3.66 5.89 10.19
N ILE A 67 -4.02 4.65 9.83
CA ILE A 67 -4.46 4.32 8.47
C ILE A 67 -5.98 4.55 8.38
N ILE A 68 -6.42 5.29 7.37
CA ILE A 68 -7.86 5.47 7.10
C ILE A 68 -8.41 4.13 6.59
N THR A 69 -9.36 3.56 7.30
CA THR A 69 -9.98 2.27 6.96
C THR A 69 -11.37 2.43 6.35
N ARG A 70 -12.05 3.54 6.64
CA ARG A 70 -13.41 3.80 6.16
C ARG A 70 -13.72 5.30 6.27
N ALA A 71 -14.65 5.77 5.46
CA ALA A 71 -15.31 7.07 5.62
C ALA A 71 -16.80 6.87 5.81
N ASP A 72 -17.37 7.57 6.78
CA ASP A 72 -18.81 7.61 7.04
C ASP A 72 -19.25 9.06 7.06
N VAL A 73 -20.49 9.32 6.66
CA VAL A 73 -21.16 10.63 6.78
C VAL A 73 -22.33 10.50 7.74
N TYR A 74 -22.40 11.39 8.71
CA TYR A 74 -23.56 11.48 9.59
C TYR A 74 -24.68 12.24 8.89
N ALA A 75 -25.79 11.58 8.63
CA ALA A 75 -26.95 12.14 7.96
C ALA A 75 -28.22 11.48 8.45
N ASP A 76 -29.29 12.26 8.61
CA ASP A 76 -30.62 11.80 9.08
C ASP A 76 -30.53 11.08 10.44
N GLY A 77 -29.63 11.52 11.33
CA GLY A 77 -29.45 10.94 12.66
C GLY A 77 -28.66 9.62 12.71
N ALA A 78 -28.02 9.21 11.61
CA ALA A 78 -27.26 7.96 11.55
C ALA A 78 -25.96 8.10 10.72
N TRP A 79 -25.00 7.21 11.00
CA TRP A 79 -23.80 7.08 10.18
C TRP A 79 -24.08 6.22 8.95
N ALA A 80 -23.81 6.77 7.77
CA ALA A 80 -23.89 6.07 6.50
C ALA A 80 -22.49 5.98 5.87
N ALA A 81 -22.12 4.80 5.37
CA ALA A 81 -20.89 4.62 4.65
C ALA A 81 -20.84 5.51 3.40
N ALA A 82 -19.73 6.18 3.19
CA ALA A 82 -19.50 7.04 2.03
C ALA A 82 -18.34 6.50 1.19
N ASP A 83 -18.46 6.62 -0.12
CA ASP A 83 -17.34 6.38 -1.02
C ASP A 83 -16.30 7.49 -0.83
N ALA A 84 -15.12 7.11 -0.39
CA ALA A 84 -14.02 8.03 -0.24
C ALA A 84 -12.81 7.56 -1.05
N TYR A 85 -12.08 8.51 -1.59
CA TYR A 85 -10.95 8.29 -2.47
C TYR A 85 -9.77 9.13 -2.00
N MET A 86 -8.57 8.61 -2.20
CA MET A 86 -7.32 9.35 -2.00
C MET A 86 -6.62 9.48 -3.34
N TYR A 87 -6.13 10.67 -3.66
CA TYR A 87 -5.31 10.87 -4.85
C TYR A 87 -3.88 10.45 -4.57
N LEU A 88 -3.46 9.36 -5.20
CA LEU A 88 -2.13 8.78 -5.06
C LEU A 88 -1.55 8.49 -6.44
N THR A 89 -0.31 8.93 -6.66
CA THR A 89 0.45 8.58 -7.88
C THR A 89 -0.30 8.84 -9.20
N GLY A 90 -0.98 9.98 -9.27
CA GLY A 90 -1.68 10.39 -10.49
C GLY A 90 -3.08 9.81 -10.67
N SER A 91 -3.65 9.11 -9.68
CA SER A 91 -4.99 8.52 -9.77
C SER A 91 -5.76 8.56 -8.44
N TRP A 92 -7.09 8.53 -8.52
CA TRP A 92 -7.95 8.37 -7.37
C TRP A 92 -8.05 6.90 -6.95
N VAL A 93 -7.70 6.62 -5.71
CA VAL A 93 -7.77 5.29 -5.10
C VAL A 93 -8.88 5.29 -4.06
N ARG A 94 -9.83 4.37 -4.17
CA ARG A 94 -10.94 4.24 -3.22
C ARG A 94 -10.43 3.80 -1.84
N ILE A 95 -10.74 4.57 -0.79
CA ILE A 95 -10.28 4.28 0.58
C ILE A 95 -11.10 3.16 1.24
N THR A 96 -12.30 2.89 0.74
CA THR A 96 -13.25 1.92 1.33
C THR A 96 -12.87 0.46 1.11
N ALA A 97 -11.97 0.15 0.19
CA ALA A 97 -11.18 -1.05 0.26
C ALA A 97 -9.95 -0.69 1.09
N ALA A 98 -9.85 -1.19 2.29
CA ALA A 98 -8.77 -0.85 3.22
C ALA A 98 -7.42 -0.88 2.48
N LEU A 99 -6.78 0.28 2.31
CA LEU A 99 -5.40 0.30 1.83
C LEU A 99 -4.58 -0.46 2.86
N VAL A 100 -4.13 -1.63 2.50
CA VAL A 100 -3.31 -2.45 3.39
C VAL A 100 -1.86 -2.26 3.00
N TYR A 101 -1.13 -1.57 3.86
CA TYR A 101 0.30 -1.41 3.66
C TYR A 101 1.03 -2.70 4.04
N LEU A 102 1.94 -3.11 3.18
CA LEU A 102 2.89 -4.20 3.42
C LEU A 102 4.27 -3.66 3.78
N ILE A 103 4.62 -2.49 3.22
CA ILE A 103 5.76 -1.65 3.59
C ILE A 103 5.27 -0.21 3.58
N ARG A 104 5.62 0.57 4.60
CA ARG A 104 5.35 2.00 4.66
C ARG A 104 6.54 2.73 5.27
N GLY A 105 7.34 3.39 4.43
CA GLY A 105 8.63 3.91 4.88
C GLY A 105 9.51 2.77 5.42
N GLY A 106 10.03 2.92 6.62
CA GLY A 106 10.83 1.89 7.30
C GLY A 106 10.02 0.83 8.03
N ASP A 107 8.68 0.93 8.06
CA ASP A 107 7.83 -0.04 8.75
C ASP A 107 7.54 -1.25 7.87
N GLN A 108 7.79 -2.44 8.42
CA GLN A 108 7.56 -3.74 7.78
C GLN A 108 6.08 -4.16 7.77
N CYS A 109 5.20 -3.40 8.42
CA CYS A 109 3.79 -3.71 8.61
C CYS A 109 3.58 -5.17 9.09
N ALA A 110 4.31 -5.57 10.11
CA ALA A 110 4.42 -6.95 10.58
C ALA A 110 3.09 -7.57 11.05
N ASN A 111 2.13 -6.74 11.45
CA ASN A 111 0.76 -7.17 11.74
C ASN A 111 0.06 -7.81 10.53
N VAL A 112 0.40 -7.39 9.31
CA VAL A 112 -0.13 -7.92 8.05
C VAL A 112 0.82 -8.98 7.48
N THR A 113 2.10 -8.65 7.34
CA THR A 113 3.09 -9.46 6.63
C THR A 113 3.72 -10.56 7.50
N GLY A 114 3.56 -10.48 8.83
CA GLY A 114 4.33 -11.28 9.80
C GLY A 114 5.77 -10.78 9.97
N GLY A 115 6.20 -9.85 9.14
CA GLY A 115 7.56 -9.41 8.93
C GLY A 115 8.06 -9.76 7.52
N TRP A 116 9.30 -9.40 7.25
CA TRP A 116 9.97 -9.69 5.99
C TRP A 116 11.29 -10.39 6.24
N LYS A 117 11.57 -11.44 5.48
CA LYS A 117 12.81 -12.20 5.58
C LYS A 117 13.54 -12.25 4.25
N GLY A 118 14.88 -12.15 4.32
CA GLY A 118 15.74 -12.42 3.18
C GLY A 118 15.97 -13.92 3.03
N VAL A 119 15.74 -14.43 1.82
CA VAL A 119 15.99 -15.84 1.51
C VAL A 119 16.76 -15.96 0.18
N ARG A 120 17.30 -17.16 -0.06
CA ARG A 120 17.89 -17.48 -1.37
C ARG A 120 16.78 -17.63 -2.40
N TYR A 121 17.04 -17.12 -3.60
CA TYR A 121 16.14 -17.35 -4.73
C TYR A 121 16.83 -18.29 -5.72
N TYR A 122 16.19 -19.42 -5.98
CA TYR A 122 16.71 -20.39 -6.93
C TYR A 122 16.05 -20.19 -8.29
N TRP A 123 16.85 -19.76 -9.27
CA TRP A 123 16.42 -19.71 -10.66
C TRP A 123 16.42 -21.12 -11.28
N SER A 124 17.42 -21.91 -10.91
CA SER A 124 17.54 -23.34 -11.22
C SER A 124 18.45 -23.99 -10.18
N ALA A 125 18.45 -25.34 -10.09
CA ALA A 125 19.32 -26.05 -9.16
C ALA A 125 20.81 -25.78 -9.37
N SER A 126 21.21 -25.39 -10.58
CA SER A 126 22.60 -25.10 -10.95
C SER A 126 23.01 -23.63 -10.68
N LEU A 127 22.08 -22.76 -10.30
CA LEU A 127 22.34 -21.33 -10.07
C LEU A 127 21.75 -20.91 -8.71
N PRO A 128 22.39 -21.29 -7.59
CA PRO A 128 21.92 -20.90 -6.28
C PRO A 128 22.13 -19.41 -6.06
N GLY A 129 21.08 -18.73 -5.62
CA GLY A 129 21.14 -17.34 -5.18
C GLY A 129 21.73 -17.18 -3.78
N GLY A 130 21.99 -15.96 -3.41
CA GLY A 130 22.37 -15.59 -2.05
C GLY A 130 21.21 -14.95 -1.26
N VAL A 131 21.36 -14.80 0.04
CA VAL A 131 20.44 -14.02 0.87
C VAL A 131 20.68 -12.52 0.59
N PRO A 132 19.67 -11.68 0.40
CA PRO A 132 19.86 -10.26 0.15
C PRO A 132 20.42 -9.55 1.38
N SER A 133 21.16 -8.46 1.14
CA SER A 133 21.38 -7.44 2.15
C SER A 133 20.16 -6.52 2.19
N VAL A 134 19.57 -6.33 3.37
CA VAL A 134 18.37 -5.54 3.58
C VAL A 134 18.65 -4.47 4.62
N THR A 135 18.36 -3.22 4.28
CA THR A 135 18.50 -2.08 5.21
C THR A 135 17.16 -1.36 5.30
N TRP A 136 16.60 -1.28 6.51
CA TRP A 136 15.39 -0.54 6.83
C TRP A 136 15.77 0.86 7.32
N ALA A 137 15.17 1.90 6.75
CA ALA A 137 15.34 3.30 7.11
C ALA A 137 13.97 3.99 7.15
N GLU A 138 13.84 5.13 7.81
CA GLU A 138 12.56 5.85 7.93
C GLU A 138 11.87 6.12 6.58
N ASP A 139 12.64 6.31 5.52
CA ASP A 139 12.17 6.64 4.19
C ASP A 139 11.97 5.41 3.27
N GLY A 140 12.19 4.19 3.78
CA GLY A 140 11.97 2.96 3.01
C GLY A 140 12.93 1.83 3.31
N VAL A 141 12.85 0.80 2.48
CA VAL A 141 13.72 -0.38 2.55
C VAL A 141 14.63 -0.45 1.32
N SER A 142 15.92 -0.68 1.54
CA SER A 142 16.88 -0.97 0.49
C SER A 142 17.18 -2.47 0.46
N VAL A 143 17.02 -3.08 -0.70
CA VAL A 143 17.26 -4.51 -0.93
C VAL A 143 18.36 -4.65 -2.00
N THR A 144 19.44 -5.30 -1.64
CA THR A 144 20.58 -5.55 -2.57
C THR A 144 20.81 -7.05 -2.68
N ALA A 145 20.81 -7.57 -3.89
CA ALA A 145 21.12 -8.96 -4.14
C ALA A 145 22.56 -9.27 -3.76
N SER A 146 22.78 -10.40 -3.10
CA SER A 146 24.09 -10.97 -2.88
C SER A 146 24.43 -11.99 -3.95
N GLY A 147 25.71 -12.08 -4.30
CA GLY A 147 26.22 -13.11 -5.20
C GLY A 147 26.13 -12.77 -6.69
N THR A 148 26.59 -13.70 -7.50
CA THR A 148 26.92 -13.44 -8.91
C THR A 148 25.92 -14.01 -9.90
N ALA A 149 25.02 -14.91 -9.53
CA ALA A 149 24.33 -15.69 -10.56
C ALA A 149 22.81 -15.70 -10.51
N ALA A 150 22.15 -15.82 -9.37
CA ALA A 150 20.73 -16.15 -9.38
C ALA A 150 19.79 -15.13 -8.72
N GLY A 151 20.32 -14.18 -8.00
CA GLY A 151 19.50 -13.21 -7.29
C GLY A 151 19.13 -13.65 -5.88
N SER A 152 18.39 -12.80 -5.24
CA SER A 152 18.01 -12.90 -3.84
C SER A 152 16.53 -12.53 -3.71
N LEU A 153 15.89 -12.95 -2.64
CA LEU A 153 14.48 -12.68 -2.41
C LEU A 153 14.27 -12.08 -1.01
N LEU A 154 13.62 -10.93 -0.95
CA LEU A 154 12.99 -10.43 0.26
C LEU A 154 11.51 -10.83 0.20
N VAL A 155 11.01 -11.60 1.15
CA VAL A 155 9.65 -12.16 1.10
C VAL A 155 8.94 -11.97 2.43
N THR A 156 7.62 -11.79 2.40
CA THR A 156 6.77 -11.75 3.58
C THR A 156 6.84 -13.07 4.36
N GLU A 157 6.80 -13.01 5.69
CA GLU A 157 6.83 -14.22 6.53
C GLU A 157 5.48 -14.94 6.58
N LYS A 158 4.39 -14.19 6.36
CA LYS A 158 3.03 -14.74 6.26
C LYS A 158 2.48 -14.51 4.86
N PRO A 159 1.64 -15.43 4.35
CA PRO A 159 0.88 -15.17 3.14
C PRO A 159 -0.22 -14.15 3.43
N ILE A 160 -0.62 -13.44 2.39
CA ILE A 160 -1.59 -12.34 2.45
C ILE A 160 -2.77 -12.71 1.56
N ASP A 161 -3.98 -12.59 2.06
CA ASP A 161 -5.19 -12.79 1.29
C ASP A 161 -5.38 -11.62 0.33
N VAL A 162 -5.33 -11.90 -0.97
CA VAL A 162 -5.48 -10.88 -2.02
C VAL A 162 -6.87 -10.84 -2.63
N THR A 163 -7.79 -11.69 -2.20
CA THR A 163 -9.11 -11.90 -2.83
C THR A 163 -9.94 -10.62 -3.02
N GLN A 164 -9.80 -9.67 -2.12
CA GLN A 164 -10.61 -8.43 -2.16
C GLN A 164 -9.87 -7.21 -2.72
N TYR A 165 -8.67 -7.42 -3.29
CA TYR A 165 -7.85 -6.33 -3.81
C TYR A 165 -7.73 -6.42 -5.33
N GLY A 166 -7.79 -5.27 -5.99
CA GLY A 166 -7.62 -5.18 -7.44
C GLY A 166 -6.17 -5.04 -7.89
N ALA A 167 -5.29 -4.51 -7.03
CA ALA A 167 -3.88 -4.32 -7.37
C ALA A 167 -2.96 -4.26 -6.16
N LEU A 168 -1.69 -4.64 -6.38
CA LEU A 168 -0.56 -4.36 -5.51
C LEU A 168 0.25 -3.21 -6.11
N LEU A 169 0.37 -2.12 -5.38
CA LEU A 169 1.18 -0.96 -5.77
C LEU A 169 2.52 -0.98 -5.06
N ILE A 170 3.59 -0.75 -5.81
CA ILE A 170 4.95 -0.69 -5.31
C ILE A 170 5.56 0.66 -5.71
N GLN A 171 5.88 1.49 -4.75
CA GLN A 171 6.55 2.76 -4.98
C GLN A 171 8.05 2.62 -4.71
N CYS A 172 8.84 2.75 -5.77
CA CYS A 172 10.29 2.68 -5.72
C CYS A 172 10.90 4.07 -5.84
N GLU A 173 11.83 4.42 -4.94
CA GLU A 173 12.68 5.59 -5.10
C GLU A 173 13.70 5.37 -6.20
N SER A 174 14.28 4.17 -6.23
CA SER A 174 15.21 3.73 -7.26
C SER A 174 15.12 2.23 -7.45
N ALA A 175 15.33 1.77 -8.66
CA ALA A 175 15.47 0.36 -8.96
C ALA A 175 16.50 0.18 -10.09
N SER A 176 17.39 -0.80 -9.93
CA SER A 176 18.20 -1.30 -11.04
C SER A 176 17.30 -2.05 -12.03
N ASP A 177 17.78 -2.25 -13.25
CA ASP A 177 17.18 -3.22 -14.16
C ASP A 177 17.12 -4.62 -13.52
N GLN A 178 16.18 -5.47 -13.99
CA GLN A 178 16.04 -6.85 -13.51
C GLN A 178 15.72 -6.98 -12.00
N VAL A 179 14.91 -6.07 -11.47
CA VAL A 179 14.27 -6.22 -10.17
C VAL A 179 12.79 -6.48 -10.39
N MET A 180 12.21 -7.44 -9.70
CA MET A 180 10.80 -7.81 -9.82
C MET A 180 10.11 -7.83 -8.47
N CYS A 181 8.82 -7.49 -8.47
CA CYS A 181 7.88 -7.88 -7.41
C CYS A 181 7.07 -9.07 -7.91
N GLN A 182 6.88 -10.06 -7.06
CA GLN A 182 6.22 -11.32 -7.41
C GLN A 182 5.26 -11.75 -6.30
N LEU A 183 4.21 -12.47 -6.70
CA LEU A 183 3.31 -13.19 -5.82
C LEU A 183 3.49 -14.68 -6.03
N SER A 184 3.57 -15.44 -4.93
CA SER A 184 3.73 -16.89 -4.98
C SER A 184 2.94 -17.57 -3.86
N THR A 185 2.45 -18.78 -4.11
CA THR A 185 1.86 -19.63 -3.08
C THR A 185 2.91 -20.27 -2.16
N ASP A 186 4.19 -20.21 -2.56
CA ASP A 186 5.33 -20.79 -1.85
C ASP A 186 6.36 -19.71 -1.46
N THR A 187 7.26 -20.06 -0.58
CA THR A 187 8.36 -19.20 -0.11
C THR A 187 9.71 -19.90 -0.26
N GLY A 188 10.79 -19.13 -0.33
CA GLY A 188 12.15 -19.67 -0.43
C GLY A 188 12.39 -20.37 -1.78
N ASP A 189 12.88 -21.59 -1.73
CA ASP A 189 13.32 -22.33 -2.91
C ASP A 189 12.19 -22.63 -3.90
N LEU A 190 10.97 -22.72 -3.42
CA LEU A 190 9.78 -23.02 -4.24
C LEU A 190 9.07 -21.76 -4.74
N PHE A 191 9.51 -20.59 -4.36
CA PHE A 191 8.85 -19.33 -4.70
C PHE A 191 8.58 -19.18 -6.20
N LYS A 192 9.54 -19.57 -7.03
CA LYS A 192 9.38 -19.52 -8.49
C LYS A 192 8.36 -20.54 -8.99
N ALA A 193 8.30 -21.74 -8.42
CA ALA A 193 7.35 -22.76 -8.84
C ALA A 193 5.91 -22.37 -8.52
N GLY A 194 5.69 -21.69 -7.39
CA GLY A 194 4.38 -21.18 -6.98
C GLY A 194 4.04 -19.78 -7.51
N GLN A 195 4.85 -19.19 -8.40
CA GLN A 195 4.63 -17.84 -8.90
C GLN A 195 3.32 -17.72 -9.66
N ALA A 196 2.43 -16.86 -9.15
CA ALA A 196 1.12 -16.56 -9.75
C ALA A 196 1.14 -15.28 -10.61
N ALA A 197 1.87 -14.26 -10.17
CA ALA A 197 1.96 -12.98 -10.88
C ALA A 197 3.30 -12.28 -10.60
N SER A 198 3.70 -11.39 -11.50
CA SER A 198 4.92 -10.59 -11.32
C SER A 198 4.88 -9.28 -12.10
N VAL A 199 5.63 -8.28 -11.62
CA VAL A 199 5.85 -7.00 -12.29
C VAL A 199 7.31 -6.57 -12.14
N SER A 200 7.89 -6.02 -13.20
CA SER A 200 9.22 -5.39 -13.16
C SER A 200 9.16 -4.07 -12.42
N LEU A 201 10.14 -3.82 -11.56
CA LEU A 201 10.27 -2.59 -10.79
C LEU A 201 11.22 -1.62 -11.48
N THR A 202 10.78 -0.37 -11.58
CA THR A 202 11.57 0.78 -12.01
C THR A 202 11.41 1.90 -11.00
N ALA A 203 12.18 2.97 -11.10
CA ALA A 203 11.93 4.18 -10.31
C ALA A 203 10.51 4.70 -10.62
N GLY A 204 9.78 5.12 -9.57
CA GLY A 204 8.37 5.50 -9.65
C GLY A 204 7.45 4.41 -9.10
N THR A 205 6.24 4.32 -9.63
CA THR A 205 5.22 3.36 -9.16
C THR A 205 5.01 2.24 -10.17
N ALA A 206 5.17 1.00 -9.71
CA ALA A 206 4.74 -0.19 -10.41
C ALA A 206 3.39 -0.68 -9.86
N SER A 207 2.57 -1.27 -10.72
CA SER A 207 1.28 -1.85 -10.36
C SER A 207 1.21 -3.29 -10.84
N LEU A 208 0.89 -4.20 -9.94
CA LEU A 208 0.60 -5.59 -10.25
C LEU A 208 -0.90 -5.81 -10.15
N ASP A 209 -1.52 -6.22 -11.24
CA ASP A 209 -2.96 -6.54 -11.31
C ASP A 209 -3.25 -7.81 -10.51
N LEU A 210 -4.22 -7.75 -9.60
CA LEU A 210 -4.68 -8.84 -8.75
C LEU A 210 -6.10 -9.31 -9.09
N SER A 211 -6.76 -8.65 -10.04
CA SER A 211 -8.20 -8.88 -10.32
C SER A 211 -8.56 -10.33 -10.69
N ALA A 212 -7.59 -11.08 -11.22
CA ALA A 212 -7.73 -12.50 -11.54
C ALA A 212 -7.25 -13.45 -10.44
N LEU A 213 -6.76 -12.92 -9.32
CA LEU A 213 -6.18 -13.72 -8.23
C LEU A 213 -7.14 -13.78 -7.03
N SER A 214 -7.15 -14.94 -6.37
CA SER A 214 -7.87 -15.14 -5.12
C SER A 214 -7.07 -16.03 -4.19
N GLY A 215 -7.22 -15.83 -2.86
CA GLY A 215 -6.55 -16.64 -1.84
C GLY A 215 -5.25 -16.03 -1.32
N GLN A 216 -4.41 -16.89 -0.78
CA GLN A 216 -3.25 -16.54 0.04
C GLN A 216 -1.97 -16.59 -0.78
N TYR A 217 -1.20 -15.47 -0.78
CA TYR A 217 0.07 -15.37 -1.48
C TYR A 217 1.14 -14.70 -0.62
N TYR A 218 2.37 -15.17 -0.77
CA TYR A 218 3.56 -14.45 -0.30
C TYR A 218 3.92 -13.37 -1.31
N VAL A 219 4.33 -12.20 -0.82
CA VAL A 219 4.84 -11.10 -1.65
C VAL A 219 6.36 -11.11 -1.59
N GLY A 220 7.01 -11.15 -2.73
CA GLY A 220 8.46 -11.20 -2.83
C GLY A 220 9.05 -10.10 -3.70
N ILE A 221 10.15 -9.52 -3.24
CA ILE A 221 10.98 -8.57 -4.00
C ILE A 221 12.27 -9.29 -4.39
N GLN A 222 12.47 -9.45 -5.67
CA GLN A 222 13.56 -10.22 -6.24
C GLN A 222 14.49 -9.34 -7.07
N PRO A 223 15.57 -8.79 -6.52
CA PRO A 223 16.68 -8.28 -7.32
C PRO A 223 17.53 -9.43 -7.84
N ARG A 224 17.94 -9.38 -9.11
CA ARG A 224 18.95 -10.28 -9.66
C ARG A 224 20.35 -9.93 -9.15
N ALA A 225 21.33 -10.77 -9.47
CA ALA A 225 22.71 -10.63 -9.01
C ALA A 225 23.24 -9.18 -9.10
N GLN A 226 23.76 -8.67 -7.99
CA GLN A 226 24.33 -7.32 -7.84
C GLN A 226 23.35 -6.16 -8.08
N LYS A 227 22.05 -6.45 -8.31
CA LYS A 227 21.03 -5.42 -8.50
C LYS A 227 20.48 -4.98 -7.15
N LYS A 228 19.94 -3.75 -7.12
CA LYS A 228 19.40 -3.13 -5.92
C LYS A 228 18.11 -2.39 -6.23
N VAL A 229 17.27 -2.26 -5.19
CA VAL A 229 16.06 -1.44 -5.20
C VAL A 229 15.90 -0.73 -3.87
N LYS A 230 15.42 0.50 -3.89
CA LYS A 230 14.92 1.20 -2.71
C LYS A 230 13.42 1.41 -2.85
N ILE A 231 12.67 0.83 -1.94
CA ILE A 231 11.20 0.83 -1.93
C ILE A 231 10.72 1.72 -0.79
N ARG A 232 9.86 2.67 -1.08
CA ARG A 232 9.23 3.56 -0.10
C ARG A 232 7.99 2.94 0.51
N GLN A 233 7.18 2.28 -0.34
CA GLN A 233 5.96 1.62 0.13
C GLN A 233 5.52 0.50 -0.81
N ILE A 234 4.84 -0.47 -0.22
CA ILE A 234 4.05 -1.49 -0.92
C ILE A 234 2.68 -1.50 -0.27
N LEU A 235 1.63 -1.46 -1.09
CA LEU A 235 0.26 -1.48 -0.59
C LEU A 235 -0.69 -2.24 -1.52
N LEU A 236 -1.69 -2.87 -0.93
CA LEU A 236 -2.85 -3.46 -1.61
C LEU A 236 -3.97 -2.42 -1.72
N LYS A 237 -4.65 -2.37 -2.87
CA LYS A 237 -5.82 -1.52 -3.12
C LYS A 237 -6.97 -2.27 -3.79
#